data_44218e545b7ccce0fd5c301f5cf019d6
#
_entry.id   44218e545b7ccce0fd5c301f5cf019d6
#
_cell.length_a   1.000
_cell.length_b   1.000
_cell.length_c   1.000
_cell.angle_alpha   90.00
_cell.angle_beta   90.00
_cell.angle_gamma   90.00
#
_symmetry.space_group_name_H-M   'P 1'
#
loop_
_entity.id
_entity.type
_entity.pdbx_description
1 polymer ?
#
loop_
_entity_poly.entity_id
_entity_poly.type
_entity_poly.pdbx_seq_one_letter_code
_entity_poly.pdbx_strand_id
1 'polypeptide(L)'
;MGLLERVSTLIRANLNDMVDRAEDPEKMIKQVILDMENQYLQVKTQVAVSIADQHILEKKLREQEDTAKDWMRKAEVAVDKTQDDLARAALDRYQTALRLTQGFQEQVNDQKAQVDTLKNALVKLEQKLDEAKSKREVLMARHRRSIALDKAAKAQVAIGEGSKSATFERLKDRVHHTEATASAEIDLLHDDMAEKLNRLDRDTEVERLLNDLKARKGMPA
;
A
#
# COMPACT_ATOMS: atom_id res chain seq x y z
N MET A 1 -11.08 -5.45 -17.92
CA MET A 1 -10.09 -4.63 -17.19
C MET A 1 -9.52 -5.45 -16.05
N GLY A 2 -8.20 -5.67 -16.07
CA GLY A 2 -7.51 -6.39 -15.02
C GLY A 2 -7.49 -5.61 -13.70
N LEU A 3 -7.25 -6.30 -12.57
CA LEU A 3 -7.20 -5.69 -11.24
C LEU A 3 -6.20 -4.51 -11.19
N LEU A 4 -5.00 -4.71 -11.73
CA LEU A 4 -3.95 -3.68 -11.80
C LEU A 4 -4.33 -2.46 -12.66
N GLU A 5 -5.12 -2.66 -13.69
CA GLU A 5 -5.62 -1.59 -14.55
C GLU A 5 -6.64 -0.72 -13.81
N ARG A 6 -7.55 -1.32 -13.05
CA ARG A 6 -8.49 -0.59 -12.18
C ARG A 6 -7.77 0.21 -11.09
N VAL A 7 -6.79 -0.40 -10.44
CA VAL A 7 -5.92 0.28 -9.45
C VAL A 7 -5.18 1.46 -10.10
N SER A 8 -4.61 1.26 -11.29
CA SER A 8 -3.93 2.33 -12.02
C SER A 8 -4.86 3.49 -12.37
N THR A 9 -6.10 3.20 -12.73
CA THR A 9 -7.12 4.22 -13.02
C THR A 9 -7.45 5.05 -11.78
N LEU A 10 -7.64 4.41 -10.62
CA LEU A 10 -7.90 5.11 -9.35
C LEU A 10 -6.70 5.93 -8.87
N ILE A 11 -5.49 5.39 -9.02
CA ILE A 11 -4.26 6.13 -8.67
C ILE A 11 -4.12 7.41 -9.51
N ARG A 12 -4.58 7.39 -10.77
CA ARG A 12 -4.55 8.55 -11.69
C ARG A 12 -5.74 9.49 -11.55
N ALA A 13 -6.83 9.06 -10.91
CA ALA A 13 -8.03 9.87 -10.77
C ALA A 13 -7.72 11.17 -10.03
N ASN A 14 -8.05 12.30 -10.65
CA ASN A 14 -7.94 13.61 -10.02
C ASN A 14 -9.22 13.88 -9.22
N LEU A 15 -9.15 13.66 -7.91
CA LEU A 15 -10.28 13.85 -6.99
C LEU A 15 -10.83 15.28 -7.03
N ASN A 16 -9.98 16.28 -7.25
CA ASN A 16 -10.42 17.67 -7.31
C ASN A 16 -11.36 17.91 -8.50
N ASP A 17 -10.98 17.44 -9.70
CA ASP A 17 -11.81 17.64 -10.90
C ASP A 17 -13.15 16.90 -10.82
N MET A 18 -13.20 15.77 -10.11
CA MET A 18 -14.42 15.00 -9.89
C MET A 18 -15.37 15.72 -8.92
N VAL A 19 -14.82 16.32 -7.88
CA VAL A 19 -15.59 17.01 -6.83
C VAL A 19 -16.09 18.37 -7.32
N ASP A 20 -15.28 19.13 -8.07
CA ASP A 20 -15.63 20.46 -8.58
C ASP A 20 -16.81 20.45 -9.58
N ARG A 21 -17.06 19.30 -10.23
CA ARG A 21 -18.16 19.11 -11.19
C ARG A 21 -19.40 18.44 -10.61
N ALA A 22 -19.39 18.09 -9.33
CA ALA A 22 -20.46 17.33 -8.70
C ALA A 22 -21.59 18.24 -8.19
N GLU A 23 -22.84 17.83 -8.40
CA GLU A 23 -24.00 18.46 -7.75
C GLU A 23 -23.99 18.29 -6.22
N ASP A 24 -23.50 17.14 -5.73
CA ASP A 24 -23.34 16.84 -4.31
C ASP A 24 -21.92 16.31 -4.06
N PRO A 25 -20.95 17.22 -3.79
CA PRO A 25 -19.56 16.84 -3.56
C PRO A 25 -19.35 15.89 -2.38
N GLU A 26 -20.19 16.01 -1.33
CA GLU A 26 -20.10 15.17 -0.14
C GLU A 26 -20.40 13.70 -0.44
N LYS A 27 -21.50 13.44 -1.13
CA LYS A 27 -21.87 12.08 -1.51
C LYS A 27 -20.88 11.48 -2.47
N MET A 28 -20.41 12.26 -3.44
CA MET A 28 -19.45 11.78 -4.44
C MET A 28 -18.15 11.36 -3.79
N ILE A 29 -17.56 12.18 -2.92
CA ILE A 29 -16.27 11.85 -2.30
C ILE A 29 -16.38 10.65 -1.35
N LYS A 30 -17.52 10.52 -0.62
CA LYS A 30 -17.80 9.32 0.19
C LYS A 30 -17.85 8.07 -0.66
N GLN A 31 -18.52 8.13 -1.81
CA GLN A 31 -18.62 6.98 -2.72
C GLN A 31 -17.25 6.60 -3.29
N VAL A 32 -16.45 7.58 -3.73
CA VAL A 32 -15.11 7.34 -4.25
C VAL A 32 -14.21 6.68 -3.19
N ILE A 33 -14.26 7.15 -1.93
CA ILE A 33 -13.49 6.55 -0.84
C ILE A 33 -13.94 5.10 -0.58
N LEU A 34 -15.24 4.83 -0.56
CA LEU A 34 -15.77 3.48 -0.42
C LEU A 34 -15.32 2.55 -1.54
N ASP A 35 -15.32 3.03 -2.77
CA ASP A 35 -14.87 2.26 -3.92
C ASP A 35 -13.35 1.98 -3.84
N MET A 36 -12.56 2.95 -3.38
CA MET A 36 -11.13 2.77 -3.12
C MET A 36 -10.85 1.78 -1.98
N GLU A 37 -11.60 1.83 -0.88
CA GLU A 37 -11.49 0.88 0.24
C GLU A 37 -11.81 -0.54 -0.20
N ASN A 38 -12.88 -0.73 -0.98
CA ASN A 38 -13.24 -2.02 -1.52
C ASN A 38 -12.15 -2.58 -2.45
N GLN A 39 -11.57 -1.74 -3.30
CA GLN A 39 -10.48 -2.15 -4.18
C GLN A 39 -9.19 -2.43 -3.42
N TYR A 40 -8.86 -1.65 -2.40
CA TYR A 40 -7.74 -1.92 -1.51
C TYR A 40 -7.87 -3.32 -0.87
N LEU A 41 -9.06 -3.64 -0.36
CA LEU A 41 -9.32 -4.95 0.24
C LEU A 41 -9.19 -6.10 -0.79
N GLN A 42 -9.68 -5.90 -2.01
CA GLN A 42 -9.54 -6.89 -3.10
C GLN A 42 -8.06 -7.11 -3.47
N VAL A 43 -7.29 -6.02 -3.62
CA VAL A 43 -5.84 -6.11 -3.91
C VAL A 43 -5.11 -6.80 -2.77
N LYS A 44 -5.39 -6.43 -1.52
CA LYS A 44 -4.80 -7.05 -0.33
C LYS A 44 -5.04 -8.56 -0.28
N THR A 45 -6.26 -8.98 -0.59
CA THR A 45 -6.62 -10.41 -0.68
C THR A 45 -5.84 -11.10 -1.80
N GLN A 46 -5.74 -10.47 -2.98
CA GLN A 46 -4.98 -11.03 -4.10
C GLN A 46 -3.49 -11.14 -3.80
N VAL A 47 -2.91 -10.16 -3.11
CA VAL A 47 -1.52 -10.23 -2.63
C VAL A 47 -1.33 -11.43 -1.71
N ALA A 48 -2.25 -11.63 -0.76
CA ALA A 48 -2.17 -12.78 0.15
C ALA A 48 -2.24 -14.12 -0.58
N VAL A 49 -3.12 -14.27 -1.57
CA VAL A 49 -3.19 -15.45 -2.43
C VAL A 49 -1.89 -15.65 -3.20
N SER A 50 -1.37 -14.61 -3.84
CA SER A 50 -0.13 -14.70 -4.61
C SER A 50 1.09 -15.06 -3.75
N ILE A 51 1.14 -14.62 -2.49
CA ILE A 51 2.18 -15.03 -1.53
C ILE A 51 2.02 -16.51 -1.16
N ALA A 52 0.79 -16.99 -0.95
CA ALA A 52 0.54 -18.40 -0.68
C ALA A 52 0.97 -19.29 -1.85
N ASP A 53 0.68 -18.88 -3.09
CA ASP A 53 1.13 -19.58 -4.31
C ASP A 53 2.65 -19.58 -4.42
N GLN A 54 3.33 -18.48 -4.09
CA GLN A 54 4.80 -18.43 -4.02
C GLN A 54 5.34 -19.47 -3.04
N HIS A 55 4.80 -19.56 -1.84
CA HIS A 55 5.24 -20.54 -0.84
C HIS A 55 5.02 -21.99 -1.31
N ILE A 56 3.93 -22.25 -2.01
CA ILE A 56 3.67 -23.58 -2.60
C ILE A 56 4.73 -23.92 -3.66
N LEU A 57 5.07 -22.97 -4.54
CA LEU A 57 6.12 -23.17 -5.55
C LEU A 57 7.49 -23.37 -4.91
N GLU A 58 7.84 -22.57 -3.89
CA GLU A 58 9.11 -22.73 -3.14
C GLU A 58 9.20 -24.08 -2.42
N LYS A 59 8.08 -24.59 -1.93
CA LYS A 59 8.03 -25.94 -1.34
C LYS A 59 8.29 -27.00 -2.40
N LYS A 60 7.63 -26.91 -3.56
CA LYS A 60 7.84 -27.85 -4.68
C LYS A 60 9.28 -27.82 -5.19
N LEU A 61 9.88 -26.63 -5.27
CA LEU A 61 11.29 -26.48 -5.63
C LEU A 61 12.19 -27.27 -4.68
N ARG A 62 12.03 -27.06 -3.37
CA ARG A 62 12.81 -27.80 -2.34
C ARG A 62 12.62 -29.32 -2.44
N GLU A 63 11.40 -29.79 -2.64
CA GLU A 63 11.10 -31.19 -2.81
C GLU A 63 11.85 -31.81 -4.03
N GLN A 64 11.95 -31.05 -5.13
CA GLN A 64 12.71 -31.50 -6.31
C GLN A 64 14.23 -31.45 -6.10
N GLU A 65 14.73 -30.43 -5.42
CA GLU A 65 16.15 -30.35 -5.02
C GLU A 65 16.56 -31.57 -4.15
N ASP A 66 15.73 -31.91 -3.17
CA ASP A 66 15.99 -33.05 -2.29
C ASP A 66 15.88 -34.39 -3.05
N THR A 67 14.92 -34.48 -3.99
CA THR A 67 14.80 -35.63 -4.89
C THR A 67 16.06 -35.79 -5.76
N ALA A 68 16.59 -34.70 -6.30
CA ALA A 68 17.82 -34.71 -7.07
C ALA A 68 19.01 -35.20 -6.22
N LYS A 69 19.17 -34.64 -5.00
CA LYS A 69 20.22 -35.07 -4.06
C LYS A 69 20.13 -36.57 -3.73
N ASP A 70 18.90 -37.06 -3.51
CA ASP A 70 18.68 -38.49 -3.22
C ASP A 70 19.03 -39.39 -4.40
N TRP A 71 18.72 -39.00 -5.63
CA TRP A 71 19.12 -39.78 -6.81
C TRP A 71 20.62 -39.76 -7.03
N MET A 72 21.29 -38.62 -6.80
CA MET A 72 22.76 -38.56 -6.87
C MET A 72 23.40 -39.49 -5.85
N ARG A 73 22.95 -39.47 -4.58
CA ARG A 73 23.46 -40.40 -3.54
C ARG A 73 23.23 -41.85 -3.90
N LYS A 74 22.09 -42.19 -4.51
CA LYS A 74 21.83 -43.56 -4.99
C LYS A 74 22.77 -43.96 -6.13
N ALA A 75 23.10 -43.04 -7.02
CA ALA A 75 24.07 -43.29 -8.09
C ALA A 75 25.47 -43.56 -7.53
N GLU A 76 25.91 -42.76 -6.54
CA GLU A 76 27.19 -42.95 -5.85
C GLU A 76 27.27 -44.34 -5.20
N VAL A 77 26.25 -44.75 -4.46
CA VAL A 77 26.18 -46.07 -3.84
C VAL A 77 26.19 -47.21 -4.89
N ALA A 78 25.57 -47.02 -6.04
CA ALA A 78 25.60 -48.00 -7.13
C ALA A 78 27.00 -48.12 -7.75
N VAL A 79 27.71 -47.02 -7.91
CA VAL A 79 29.12 -47.01 -8.38
C VAL A 79 30.03 -47.74 -7.39
N ASP A 80 29.91 -47.47 -6.08
CA ASP A 80 30.67 -48.13 -5.03
C ASP A 80 30.48 -49.65 -5.03
N LYS A 81 29.30 -50.09 -5.47
CA LYS A 81 28.97 -51.53 -5.62
C LYS A 81 29.27 -52.10 -7.01
N THR A 82 29.93 -51.33 -7.87
CA THR A 82 30.25 -51.73 -9.26
C THR A 82 29.01 -52.12 -10.10
N GLN A 83 27.85 -51.48 -9.79
CA GLN A 83 26.58 -51.73 -10.48
C GLN A 83 26.30 -50.61 -11.49
N ASP A 84 27.06 -50.57 -12.58
CA ASP A 84 27.04 -49.46 -13.56
C ASP A 84 25.66 -49.21 -14.19
N ASP A 85 24.87 -50.26 -14.44
CA ASP A 85 23.53 -50.12 -15.02
C ASP A 85 22.56 -49.40 -14.07
N LEU A 86 22.64 -49.71 -12.76
CA LEU A 86 21.88 -49.04 -11.75
C LEU A 86 22.35 -47.57 -11.55
N ALA A 87 23.66 -47.35 -11.63
CA ALA A 87 24.22 -46.00 -11.57
C ALA A 87 23.71 -45.13 -12.73
N ARG A 88 23.72 -45.67 -13.96
CA ARG A 88 23.16 -44.95 -15.14
C ARG A 88 21.68 -44.64 -14.99
N ALA A 89 20.88 -45.61 -14.52
CA ALA A 89 19.45 -45.39 -14.29
C ALA A 89 19.19 -44.32 -13.19
N ALA A 90 19.98 -44.30 -12.12
CA ALA A 90 19.90 -43.32 -11.07
C ALA A 90 20.30 -41.91 -11.57
N LEU A 91 21.33 -41.79 -12.40
CA LEU A 91 21.77 -40.54 -13.02
C LEU A 91 20.76 -40.01 -14.03
N ASP A 92 20.04 -40.85 -14.76
CA ASP A 92 18.95 -40.42 -15.62
C ASP A 92 17.80 -39.80 -14.81
N ARG A 93 17.45 -40.41 -13.68
CA ARG A 93 16.47 -39.84 -12.72
C ARG A 93 16.96 -38.54 -12.10
N TYR A 94 18.24 -38.45 -11.74
CA TYR A 94 18.86 -37.20 -11.26
C TYR A 94 18.74 -36.07 -12.30
N GLN A 95 19.08 -36.34 -13.56
CA GLN A 95 18.94 -35.34 -14.63
C GLN A 95 17.50 -34.89 -14.83
N THR A 96 16.56 -35.82 -14.70
CA THR A 96 15.14 -35.48 -14.79
C THR A 96 14.73 -34.57 -13.63
N ALA A 97 15.15 -34.87 -12.40
CA ALA A 97 14.88 -34.03 -11.22
C ALA A 97 15.54 -32.64 -11.34
N LEU A 98 16.77 -32.54 -11.88
CA LEU A 98 17.44 -31.27 -12.14
C LEU A 98 16.64 -30.39 -13.12
N ARG A 99 16.12 -30.95 -14.20
CA ARG A 99 15.30 -30.22 -15.16
C ARG A 99 14.03 -29.68 -14.51
N LEU A 100 13.39 -30.48 -13.65
CA LEU A 100 12.21 -30.05 -12.89
C LEU A 100 12.56 -28.94 -11.88
N THR A 101 13.69 -29.08 -11.18
CA THR A 101 14.22 -28.05 -10.26
C THR A 101 14.41 -26.72 -10.98
N GLN A 102 15.04 -26.74 -12.16
CA GLN A 102 15.24 -25.54 -12.96
C GLN A 102 13.89 -24.89 -13.37
N GLY A 103 12.92 -25.68 -13.84
CA GLY A 103 11.61 -25.18 -14.20
C GLY A 103 10.84 -24.58 -13.00
N PHE A 104 10.93 -25.20 -11.81
CA PHE A 104 10.34 -24.62 -10.61
C PHE A 104 11.07 -23.37 -10.13
N GLN A 105 12.40 -23.30 -10.27
CA GLN A 105 13.17 -22.09 -9.96
C GLN A 105 12.74 -20.90 -10.82
N GLU A 106 12.52 -21.10 -12.11
CA GLU A 106 12.01 -20.07 -13.02
C GLU A 106 10.62 -19.60 -12.57
N GLN A 107 9.71 -20.55 -12.28
CA GLN A 107 8.36 -20.21 -11.79
C GLN A 107 8.38 -19.46 -10.46
N VAL A 108 9.26 -19.80 -9.53
CA VAL A 108 9.43 -19.08 -8.25
C VAL A 108 9.90 -17.66 -8.50
N ASN A 109 10.84 -17.44 -9.42
CA ASN A 109 11.34 -16.11 -9.75
C ASN A 109 10.24 -15.24 -10.38
N ASP A 110 9.48 -15.79 -11.31
CA ASP A 110 8.35 -15.09 -11.95
C ASP A 110 7.27 -14.74 -10.92
N GLN A 111 6.93 -15.69 -10.05
CA GLN A 111 5.94 -15.47 -8.99
C GLN A 111 6.40 -14.39 -7.99
N LYS A 112 7.69 -14.36 -7.61
CA LYS A 112 8.27 -13.31 -6.77
C LYS A 112 8.11 -11.93 -7.41
N ALA A 113 8.46 -11.79 -8.68
CA ALA A 113 8.33 -10.53 -9.40
C ALA A 113 6.86 -10.06 -9.46
N GLN A 114 5.93 -11.00 -9.64
CA GLN A 114 4.50 -10.71 -9.61
C GLN A 114 4.02 -10.25 -8.22
N VAL A 115 4.43 -10.95 -7.15
CA VAL A 115 4.12 -10.57 -5.76
C VAL A 115 4.66 -9.18 -5.44
N ASP A 116 5.88 -8.85 -5.83
CA ASP A 116 6.49 -7.54 -5.59
C ASP A 116 5.73 -6.43 -6.35
N THR A 117 5.31 -6.70 -7.58
CA THR A 117 4.47 -5.77 -8.36
C THR A 117 3.13 -5.49 -7.66
N LEU A 118 2.48 -6.53 -7.15
CA LEU A 118 1.22 -6.42 -6.41
C LEU A 118 1.38 -5.69 -5.08
N LYS A 119 2.45 -5.96 -4.32
CA LYS A 119 2.76 -5.25 -3.08
C LYS A 119 2.97 -3.76 -3.32
N ASN A 120 3.73 -3.40 -4.36
CA ASN A 120 3.96 -2.01 -4.74
C ASN A 120 2.65 -1.31 -5.14
N ALA A 121 1.76 -1.99 -5.86
CA ALA A 121 0.44 -1.47 -6.19
C ALA A 121 -0.42 -1.26 -4.95
N LEU A 122 -0.36 -2.17 -3.97
CA LEU A 122 -1.09 -2.06 -2.70
C LEU A 122 -0.65 -0.83 -1.91
N VAL A 123 0.67 -0.61 -1.76
CA VAL A 123 1.21 0.56 -1.06
C VAL A 123 0.77 1.87 -1.72
N LYS A 124 0.84 1.95 -3.06
CA LYS A 124 0.39 3.13 -3.80
C LYS A 124 -1.11 3.39 -3.63
N LEU A 125 -1.92 2.34 -3.59
CA LEU A 125 -3.36 2.45 -3.38
C LEU A 125 -3.69 2.91 -1.96
N GLU A 126 -2.97 2.43 -0.95
CA GLU A 126 -3.08 2.87 0.44
C GLU A 126 -2.77 4.36 0.58
N GLN A 127 -1.64 4.82 0.03
CA GLN A 127 -1.28 6.24 0.01
C GLN A 127 -2.36 7.11 -0.65
N LYS A 128 -2.94 6.64 -1.77
CA LYS A 128 -4.02 7.36 -2.45
C LYS A 128 -5.33 7.37 -1.66
N LEU A 129 -5.62 6.30 -0.94
CA LEU A 129 -6.78 6.24 -0.06
C LEU A 129 -6.65 7.25 1.10
N ASP A 130 -5.47 7.34 1.71
CA ASP A 130 -5.19 8.28 2.79
C ASP A 130 -5.23 9.74 2.28
N GLU A 131 -4.66 10.01 1.09
CA GLU A 131 -4.79 11.30 0.42
C GLU A 131 -6.27 11.67 0.17
N ALA A 132 -7.08 10.71 -0.29
CA ALA A 132 -8.51 10.91 -0.54
C ALA A 132 -9.28 11.23 0.75
N LYS A 133 -8.95 10.51 1.84
CA LYS A 133 -9.55 10.75 3.17
C LYS A 133 -9.22 12.15 3.69
N SER A 134 -7.97 12.57 3.60
CA SER A 134 -7.54 13.91 4.01
C SER A 134 -8.20 15.01 3.17
N LYS A 135 -8.26 14.83 1.85
CA LYS A 135 -8.96 15.77 0.95
C LYS A 135 -10.46 15.87 1.25
N ARG A 136 -11.10 14.76 1.63
CA ARG A 136 -12.51 14.78 2.05
C ARG A 136 -12.72 15.75 3.18
N GLU A 137 -11.91 15.72 4.23
CA GLU A 137 -12.07 16.60 5.40
C GLU A 137 -11.98 18.09 4.99
N VAL A 138 -10.99 18.42 4.15
CA VAL A 138 -10.82 19.79 3.65
C VAL A 138 -12.01 20.24 2.80
N LEU A 139 -12.48 19.40 1.89
CA LEU A 139 -13.61 19.72 1.02
C LEU A 139 -14.92 19.85 1.80
N MET A 140 -15.11 18.99 2.80
CA MET A 140 -16.26 19.07 3.70
C MET A 140 -16.26 20.36 4.52
N ALA A 141 -15.11 20.78 5.03
CA ALA A 141 -14.96 22.06 5.73
C ALA A 141 -15.30 23.24 4.80
N ARG A 142 -14.78 23.25 3.56
CA ARG A 142 -15.10 24.28 2.55
C ARG A 142 -16.59 24.32 2.20
N HIS A 143 -17.21 23.15 1.99
CA HIS A 143 -18.64 23.06 1.66
C HIS A 143 -19.51 23.58 2.80
N ARG A 144 -19.24 23.18 4.06
CA ARG A 144 -19.95 23.71 5.24
C ARG A 144 -19.82 25.23 5.35
N ARG A 145 -18.63 25.77 5.07
CA ARG A 145 -18.39 27.21 5.03
C ARG A 145 -19.22 27.90 3.95
N SER A 146 -19.26 27.36 2.75
CA SER A 146 -20.06 27.87 1.64
C SER A 146 -21.55 27.94 2.00
N ILE A 147 -22.11 26.87 2.58
CA ILE A 147 -23.50 26.84 3.05
C ILE A 147 -23.74 27.84 4.16
N ALA A 148 -22.81 28.02 5.09
CA ALA A 148 -22.94 28.99 6.17
C ALA A 148 -22.95 30.43 5.64
N LEU A 149 -22.08 30.76 4.67
CA LEU A 149 -22.02 32.04 4.01
C LEU A 149 -23.30 32.34 3.19
N ASP A 150 -23.82 31.35 2.45
CA ASP A 150 -25.06 31.48 1.69
C ASP A 150 -26.27 31.73 2.62
N LYS A 151 -26.36 31.01 3.74
CA LYS A 151 -27.38 31.23 4.78
C LYS A 151 -27.25 32.59 5.41
N ALA A 152 -26.04 33.07 5.68
CA ALA A 152 -25.79 34.41 6.22
C ALA A 152 -26.19 35.49 5.23
N ALA A 153 -25.84 35.34 3.94
CA ALA A 153 -26.25 36.27 2.90
C ALA A 153 -27.77 36.32 2.72
N LYS A 154 -28.46 35.19 2.72
CA LYS A 154 -29.93 35.11 2.64
C LYS A 154 -30.60 35.73 3.86
N ALA A 155 -30.08 35.49 5.07
CA ALA A 155 -30.58 36.15 6.28
C ALA A 155 -30.39 37.66 6.26
N GLN A 156 -29.29 38.16 5.68
CA GLN A 156 -29.01 39.57 5.52
C GLN A 156 -29.98 40.25 4.55
N VAL A 157 -30.38 39.58 3.48
CA VAL A 157 -31.38 40.08 2.53
C VAL A 157 -32.80 40.11 3.15
N ALA A 158 -33.12 39.13 4.01
CA ALA A 158 -34.45 39.03 4.65
C ALA A 158 -34.67 40.04 5.81
N ILE A 159 -33.58 40.49 6.44
CA ILE A 159 -33.63 41.45 7.56
C ILE A 159 -33.33 42.87 7.04
N GLY A 160 -34.26 43.54 6.40
CA GLY A 160 -34.10 44.92 5.93
C GLY A 160 -33.20 45.84 6.81
N GLU A 161 -32.73 46.96 6.30
CA GLU A 161 -31.54 47.77 6.65
C GLU A 161 -31.33 48.30 8.10
N GLY A 162 -31.97 47.76 9.12
CA GLY A 162 -32.01 48.42 10.45
C GLY A 162 -31.24 47.82 11.62
N SER A 163 -30.76 46.54 11.57
CA SER A 163 -30.18 45.91 12.78
C SER A 163 -28.88 45.12 12.52
N LYS A 164 -27.98 45.62 11.74
CA LYS A 164 -27.10 44.81 10.87
C LYS A 164 -25.68 44.56 11.34
N SER A 165 -25.14 45.31 12.29
CA SER A 165 -23.69 45.28 12.55
C SER A 165 -23.28 44.16 13.53
N ALA A 166 -23.95 44.03 14.66
CA ALA A 166 -23.52 43.15 15.75
C ALA A 166 -23.73 41.66 15.49
N THR A 167 -24.78 41.29 14.72
CA THR A 167 -25.06 39.88 14.42
C THR A 167 -24.17 39.35 13.30
N PHE A 168 -23.83 40.19 12.33
CA PHE A 168 -22.91 39.87 11.25
C PHE A 168 -21.46 39.70 11.75
N GLU A 169 -21.01 40.60 12.63
CA GLU A 169 -19.69 40.50 13.26
C GLU A 169 -19.58 39.20 14.09
N ARG A 170 -20.58 38.83 14.89
CA ARG A 170 -20.59 37.57 15.64
C ARG A 170 -20.57 36.31 14.73
N LEU A 171 -21.24 36.36 13.58
CA LEU A 171 -21.24 35.25 12.62
C LEU A 171 -19.90 35.15 11.91
N LYS A 172 -19.30 36.28 11.54
CA LYS A 172 -17.96 36.38 10.96
C LYS A 172 -16.90 35.84 11.93
N ASP A 173 -16.96 36.25 13.21
CA ASP A 173 -16.07 35.76 14.25
C ASP A 173 -16.21 34.24 14.46
N ARG A 174 -17.44 33.71 14.43
CA ARG A 174 -17.68 32.27 14.54
C ARG A 174 -17.15 31.49 13.33
N VAL A 175 -17.25 32.03 12.11
CA VAL A 175 -16.68 31.45 10.89
C VAL A 175 -15.16 31.49 10.96
N HIS A 176 -14.54 32.59 11.39
CA HIS A 176 -13.09 32.68 11.58
C HIS A 176 -12.59 31.73 12.67
N HIS A 177 -13.33 31.57 13.76
CA HIS A 177 -12.97 30.59 14.81
C HIS A 177 -13.03 29.14 14.30
N THR A 178 -14.05 28.79 13.50
CA THR A 178 -14.16 27.46 12.90
C THR A 178 -13.07 27.23 11.84
N GLU A 179 -12.66 28.27 11.11
CA GLU A 179 -11.57 28.24 10.15
C GLU A 179 -10.20 28.06 10.85
N ALA A 180 -9.99 28.76 11.96
CA ALA A 180 -8.78 28.63 12.76
C ALA A 180 -8.66 27.24 13.42
N THR A 181 -9.76 26.66 13.91
CA THR A 181 -9.77 25.30 14.44
C THR A 181 -9.53 24.25 13.36
N ALA A 182 -10.13 24.38 12.19
CA ALA A 182 -9.90 23.47 11.07
C ALA A 182 -8.45 23.59 10.52
N SER A 183 -7.88 24.81 10.49
CA SER A 183 -6.47 25.01 10.13
C SER A 183 -5.53 24.41 11.17
N ALA A 184 -5.82 24.58 12.46
CA ALA A 184 -5.04 23.99 13.55
C ALA A 184 -5.09 22.46 13.56
N GLU A 185 -6.23 21.85 13.21
CA GLU A 185 -6.34 20.39 13.05
C GLU A 185 -5.50 19.89 11.86
N ILE A 186 -5.46 20.64 10.77
CA ILE A 186 -4.61 20.32 9.60
C ILE A 186 -3.13 20.46 9.96
N ASP A 187 -2.75 21.50 10.70
CA ASP A 187 -1.38 21.72 11.16
C ASP A 187 -0.94 20.61 12.13
N LEU A 188 -1.82 20.15 13.04
CA LEU A 188 -1.56 19.02 13.92
C LEU A 188 -1.37 17.69 13.15
N LEU A 189 -2.13 17.48 12.08
CA LEU A 189 -1.96 16.29 11.21
C LEU A 189 -0.64 16.35 10.42
N HIS A 190 -0.20 17.54 10.02
CA HIS A 190 1.09 17.74 9.39
C HIS A 190 2.26 17.57 10.37
N ASP A 191 2.13 18.03 11.60
CA ASP A 191 3.12 17.85 12.67
C ASP A 191 3.27 16.37 13.04
N ASP A 192 2.17 15.62 13.15
CA ASP A 192 2.20 14.16 13.41
C ASP A 192 2.90 13.38 12.28
N MET A 193 2.73 13.80 11.02
CA MET A 193 3.44 13.23 9.86
C MET A 193 4.93 13.58 9.87
N ALA A 194 5.28 14.82 10.19
CA ALA A 194 6.68 15.25 10.29
C ALA A 194 7.38 14.56 11.47
N GLU A 195 6.68 14.36 12.58
CA GLU A 195 7.21 13.63 13.75
C GLU A 195 7.41 12.13 13.45
N LYS A 196 6.49 11.49 12.71
CA LYS A 196 6.64 10.12 12.24
C LYS A 196 7.80 9.93 11.27
N LEU A 197 7.99 10.87 10.33
CA LEU A 197 9.15 10.89 9.43
C LEU A 197 10.46 11.08 10.19
N ASN A 198 10.50 12.01 11.15
CA ASN A 198 11.67 12.24 11.98
C ASN A 198 12.00 11.05 12.90
N ARG A 199 11.01 10.24 13.32
CA ARG A 199 11.23 8.99 14.05
C ARG A 199 11.84 7.92 13.15
N LEU A 200 11.34 7.77 11.92
CA LEU A 200 11.89 6.84 10.91
C LEU A 200 13.34 7.17 10.54
N ASP A 201 13.67 8.45 10.39
CA ASP A 201 15.04 8.90 10.13
C ASP A 201 15.96 8.63 11.33
N ARG A 202 15.51 8.86 12.55
CA ARG A 202 16.28 8.52 13.78
C ARG A 202 16.48 7.02 13.92
N ASP A 203 15.47 6.20 13.65
CA ASP A 203 15.58 4.74 13.75
C ASP A 203 16.61 4.19 12.75
N THR A 204 16.63 4.73 11.50
CA THR A 204 17.64 4.36 10.51
C THR A 204 19.04 4.84 10.86
N GLU A 205 19.18 5.99 11.51
CA GLU A 205 20.48 6.52 11.95
C GLU A 205 21.00 5.74 13.18
N VAL A 206 20.14 5.38 14.12
CA VAL A 206 20.45 4.51 15.27
C VAL A 206 20.87 3.11 14.79
N GLU A 207 20.21 2.54 13.81
CA GLU A 207 20.61 1.24 13.23
C GLU A 207 21.96 1.31 12.51
N ARG A 208 22.26 2.39 11.79
CA ARG A 208 23.59 2.62 11.19
C ARG A 208 24.67 2.71 12.26
N LEU A 209 24.44 3.49 13.31
CA LEU A 209 25.37 3.63 14.44
C LEU A 209 25.58 2.30 15.19
N LEU A 210 24.52 1.50 15.32
CA LEU A 210 24.61 0.18 15.93
C LEU A 210 25.44 -0.77 15.08
N ASN A 211 25.25 -0.78 13.77
CA ASN A 211 26.02 -1.60 12.83
C ASN A 211 27.50 -1.16 12.78
N ASP A 212 27.78 0.14 12.81
CA ASP A 212 29.15 0.67 12.92
C ASP A 212 29.84 0.26 14.23
N LEU A 213 29.09 0.27 15.34
CA LEU A 213 29.59 -0.18 16.65
C LEU A 213 29.87 -1.69 16.68
N LYS A 214 28.98 -2.49 16.08
CA LYS A 214 29.20 -3.93 15.91
C LYS A 214 30.43 -4.23 15.05
N ALA A 215 30.58 -3.52 13.92
CA ALA A 215 31.74 -3.66 13.05
C ALA A 215 33.06 -3.31 13.79
N ARG A 216 33.08 -2.25 14.59
CA ARG A 216 34.25 -1.87 15.42
C ARG A 216 34.58 -2.89 16.52
N LYS A 217 33.61 -3.64 17.02
CA LYS A 217 33.80 -4.67 18.03
C LYS A 217 33.96 -6.10 17.48
N GLY A 218 33.99 -6.26 16.14
CA GLY A 218 34.14 -7.57 15.50
C GLY A 218 32.96 -8.53 15.73
N MET A 219 31.77 -8.00 16.03
CA MET A 219 30.54 -8.78 16.19
C MET A 219 29.81 -8.87 14.85
N PRO A 220 29.18 -10.02 14.53
CA PRO A 220 28.37 -10.14 13.32
C PRO A 220 27.16 -9.19 13.37
N ALA A 221 26.78 -8.69 12.20
CA ALA A 221 25.68 -7.76 11.97
C ALA A 221 24.31 -8.38 12.33
#